data_b39f1d92ea9bcea5252ceadb84e45799
#
_entry.id   b39f1d92ea9bcea5252ceadb84e45799
#
_cell.length_a   1.000
_cell.length_b   1.000
_cell.length_c   1.000
_cell.angle_alpha   90.00
_cell.angle_beta   90.00
_cell.angle_gamma   90.00
#
_symmetry.space_group_name_H-M   'P 1'
#
loop_
_entity.id
_entity.type
_entity.pdbx_description
1 polymer ?
#
loop_
_entity_poly.entity_id
_entity_poly.type
_entity_poly.pdbx_seq_one_letter_code
_entity_poly.pdbx_strand_id
1 'polypeptide(L)'
;MIIEMRTYDIKVGRLNEFIDIYDSDIRKLHVKILGNQIGFFFTEFGELNQVIHLYGYKSYEDRNLRRDKLIKKKEFSDYIRKVTPLIIRQKSIILKSAKFSQIR
;
A
#
# COMPACT_ATOMS: atom_id res chain seq x y z
N MET A 1 -1.33 -15.45 9.62
CA MET A 1 -0.99 -14.28 8.79
C MET A 1 -1.83 -13.09 9.22
N ILE A 2 -1.24 -11.92 9.26
CA ILE A 2 -1.97 -10.66 9.39
C ILE A 2 -2.00 -9.97 8.04
N ILE A 3 -3.00 -9.12 7.82
CA ILE A 3 -3.13 -8.37 6.58
C ILE A 3 -3.23 -6.90 6.93
N GLU A 4 -2.35 -6.09 6.35
CA GLU A 4 -2.45 -4.64 6.46
C GLU A 4 -3.22 -4.12 5.25
N MET A 5 -4.31 -3.40 5.50
CA MET A 5 -5.08 -2.70 4.48
C MET A 5 -4.83 -1.21 4.62
N ARG A 6 -4.19 -0.62 3.62
CA ARG A 6 -3.90 0.81 3.59
C ARG A 6 -4.81 1.49 2.57
N THR A 7 -5.41 2.58 2.99
CA THR A 7 -6.31 3.37 2.13
C THR A 7 -5.78 4.80 2.04
N TYR A 8 -5.65 5.29 0.82
CA TYR A 8 -5.25 6.67 0.54
C TYR A 8 -6.36 7.38 -0.18
N ASP A 9 -6.77 8.55 0.34
CA ASP A 9 -7.69 9.45 -0.38
C ASP A 9 -6.84 10.38 -1.23
N ILE A 10 -7.05 10.35 -2.54
CA ILE A 10 -6.26 11.08 -3.52
C ILE A 10 -7.04 12.32 -3.98
N LYS A 11 -6.34 13.39 -4.26
CA LYS A 11 -6.94 14.62 -4.78
C LYS A 11 -7.70 14.34 -6.07
N VAL A 12 -8.85 15.02 -6.23
CA VAL A 12 -9.69 14.89 -7.42
C VAL A 12 -8.87 15.17 -8.68
N GLY A 13 -8.99 14.27 -9.64
CA GLY A 13 -8.28 14.39 -10.92
C GLY A 13 -6.83 13.90 -10.89
N ARG A 14 -6.32 13.43 -9.75
CA ARG A 14 -4.93 13.04 -9.61
C ARG A 14 -4.73 11.53 -9.42
N LEU A 15 -5.81 10.73 -9.47
CA LEU A 15 -5.73 9.28 -9.22
C LEU A 15 -4.82 8.58 -10.25
N ASN A 16 -5.00 8.85 -11.53
CA ASN A 16 -4.20 8.22 -12.57
C ASN A 16 -2.72 8.57 -12.44
N GLU A 17 -2.42 9.83 -12.09
CA GLU A 17 -1.05 10.26 -11.83
C GLU A 17 -0.44 9.47 -10.67
N PHE A 18 -1.18 9.29 -9.58
CA PHE A 18 -0.71 8.49 -8.43
C PHE A 18 -0.39 7.06 -8.87
N ILE A 19 -1.30 6.42 -9.61
CA ILE A 19 -1.14 5.04 -10.08
C ILE A 19 0.08 4.93 -11.01
N ASP A 20 0.25 5.88 -11.93
CA ASP A 20 1.37 5.87 -12.86
C ASP A 20 2.71 6.05 -12.15
N ILE A 21 2.77 6.90 -11.13
CA ILE A 21 3.99 7.08 -10.34
C ILE A 21 4.35 5.78 -9.62
N TYR A 22 3.36 5.09 -9.06
CA TYR A 22 3.61 3.81 -8.36
C TYR A 22 3.97 2.69 -9.33
N ASP A 23 3.34 2.64 -10.51
CA ASP A 23 3.56 1.58 -11.51
C ASP A 23 4.86 1.80 -12.28
N SER A 24 5.96 1.68 -11.57
CA SER A 24 7.32 1.92 -12.07
C SER A 24 8.27 1.01 -11.29
N ASP A 25 9.55 1.32 -11.31
CA ASP A 25 10.55 0.55 -10.56
C ASP A 25 10.24 0.51 -9.05
N ILE A 26 9.60 1.56 -8.52
CA ILE A 26 9.23 1.57 -7.10
C ILE A 26 8.23 0.47 -6.75
N ARG A 27 7.32 0.13 -7.65
CA ARG A 27 6.39 -0.98 -7.43
C ARG A 27 7.14 -2.30 -7.22
N LYS A 28 8.14 -2.55 -8.07
CA LYS A 28 8.96 -3.77 -7.99
C LYS A 28 9.73 -3.84 -6.67
N LEU A 29 10.35 -2.74 -6.28
CA LEU A 29 11.09 -2.65 -5.02
C LEU A 29 10.14 -2.82 -3.82
N HIS A 30 9.00 -2.15 -3.84
CA HIS A 30 8.00 -2.18 -2.79
C HIS A 30 7.49 -3.60 -2.55
N VAL A 31 7.11 -4.29 -3.63
CA VAL A 31 6.65 -5.68 -3.55
C VAL A 31 7.76 -6.61 -3.09
N LYS A 32 8.98 -6.42 -3.58
CA LYS A 32 10.13 -7.25 -3.19
C LYS A 32 10.40 -7.17 -1.69
N ILE A 33 10.37 -5.97 -1.14
CA ILE A 33 10.69 -5.77 0.28
C ILE A 33 9.52 -6.19 1.18
N LEU A 34 8.30 -5.78 0.85
CA LEU A 34 7.13 -6.11 1.67
C LEU A 34 6.68 -7.56 1.47
N GLY A 35 6.93 -8.13 0.32
CA GLY A 35 6.77 -9.55 0.04
C GLY A 35 5.43 -9.92 -0.57
N ASN A 36 4.38 -9.99 0.22
CA ASN A 36 3.11 -10.56 -0.20
C ASN A 36 2.06 -9.48 -0.46
N GLN A 37 2.09 -8.89 -1.65
CA GLN A 37 1.02 -7.99 -2.07
C GLN A 37 -0.20 -8.83 -2.45
N ILE A 38 -1.26 -8.75 -1.64
CA ILE A 38 -2.51 -9.47 -1.90
C ILE A 38 -3.29 -8.78 -3.03
N GLY A 39 -3.29 -7.45 -3.06
CA GLY A 39 -3.92 -6.70 -4.11
C GLY A 39 -3.68 -5.21 -3.99
N PHE A 40 -3.90 -4.52 -5.11
CA PHE A 40 -3.80 -3.08 -5.21
C PHE A 40 -4.99 -2.61 -6.03
N PHE A 41 -5.85 -1.79 -5.44
CA PHE A 41 -7.15 -1.45 -6.00
C PHE A 41 -7.37 0.05 -5.96
N PHE A 42 -8.27 0.53 -6.80
CA PHE A 42 -8.80 1.88 -6.69
C PHE A 42 -10.32 1.81 -6.80
N THR A 43 -11.00 2.81 -6.24
CA THR A 43 -12.47 2.80 -6.23
C THR A 43 -13.02 3.22 -7.60
N GLU A 44 -13.99 2.45 -8.10
CA GLU A 44 -14.74 2.78 -9.32
C GLU A 44 -15.85 3.79 -8.99
N PHE A 45 -16.66 3.48 -7.98
CA PHE A 45 -17.66 4.38 -7.44
C PHE A 45 -17.88 4.06 -5.95
N GLY A 46 -18.76 4.81 -5.30
CA GLY A 46 -18.84 4.91 -3.85
C GLY A 46 -17.93 6.06 -3.44
N GLU A 47 -17.04 5.85 -2.48
CA GLU A 47 -16.00 6.82 -2.15
C GLU A 47 -15.00 6.92 -3.31
N LEU A 48 -15.03 8.03 -4.03
CA LEU A 48 -14.18 8.21 -5.21
C LEU A 48 -12.74 8.55 -4.83
N ASN A 49 -11.82 8.28 -5.77
CA ASN A 49 -10.41 8.68 -5.68
C ASN A 49 -9.68 8.02 -4.50
N GLN A 50 -10.05 6.80 -4.17
CA GLN A 50 -9.32 6.02 -3.16
C GLN A 50 -8.44 4.97 -3.81
N VAL A 51 -7.24 4.82 -3.26
CA VAL A 51 -6.33 3.71 -3.53
C VAL A 51 -6.31 2.83 -2.29
N ILE A 52 -6.49 1.53 -2.48
CA ILE A 52 -6.52 0.55 -1.40
C ILE A 52 -5.56 -0.56 -1.75
N HIS A 53 -4.57 -0.83 -0.89
CA HIS A 53 -3.72 -1.97 -1.11
C HIS A 53 -3.59 -2.82 0.14
N LEU A 54 -3.42 -4.13 -0.07
CA LEU A 54 -3.37 -5.12 0.98
C LEU A 54 -2.07 -5.89 0.88
N TYR A 55 -1.39 -6.02 2.02
CA TYR A 55 -0.18 -6.82 2.17
C TYR A 55 -0.36 -7.82 3.30
N GLY A 56 0.02 -9.06 3.03
CA GLY A 56 0.04 -10.11 4.05
C GLY A 56 1.42 -10.27 4.67
N TYR A 57 1.47 -10.49 5.97
CA TYR A 57 2.70 -10.70 6.72
C TYR A 57 2.53 -11.88 7.67
N LYS A 58 3.60 -12.58 7.99
CA LYS A 58 3.55 -13.69 8.94
C LYS A 58 3.12 -13.23 10.32
N SER A 59 3.59 -12.05 10.75
CA SER A 59 3.37 -11.49 12.07
C SER A 59 3.52 -9.97 12.01
N TYR A 60 3.16 -9.33 13.11
CA TYR A 60 3.39 -7.89 13.28
C TYR A 60 4.89 -7.56 13.26
N GLU A 61 5.72 -8.40 13.86
CA GLU A 61 7.17 -8.24 13.86
C GLU A 61 7.75 -8.33 12.44
N ASP A 62 7.30 -9.29 11.65
CA ASP A 62 7.71 -9.44 10.25
C ASP A 62 7.35 -8.19 9.45
N ARG A 63 6.14 -7.69 9.63
CA ARG A 63 5.68 -6.44 9.00
C ARG A 63 6.61 -5.27 9.35
N ASN A 64 6.95 -5.11 10.62
CA ASN A 64 7.79 -4.01 11.07
C ASN A 64 9.21 -4.09 10.50
N LEU A 65 9.81 -5.29 10.48
CA LEU A 65 11.13 -5.48 9.91
C LEU A 65 11.17 -5.11 8.43
N ARG A 66 10.15 -5.53 7.68
CA ARG A 66 10.07 -5.24 6.24
C ARG A 66 9.87 -3.75 5.98
N ARG A 67 9.00 -3.10 6.74
CA ARG A 67 8.76 -1.67 6.60
C ARG A 67 9.99 -0.85 6.99
N ASP A 68 10.73 -1.28 8.00
CA ASP A 68 11.99 -0.62 8.37
C ASP A 68 13.02 -0.68 7.24
N LYS A 69 13.11 -1.82 6.56
CA LYS A 69 13.97 -1.94 5.36
C LYS A 69 13.53 -1.00 4.26
N LEU A 70 12.23 -0.91 4.03
CA LEU A 70 11.67 -0.07 2.96
C LEU A 70 11.97 1.42 3.22
N ILE A 71 11.78 1.89 4.43
CA ILE A 71 11.99 3.29 4.83
C ILE A 71 13.44 3.72 4.60
N LYS A 72 14.38 2.80 4.72
CA LYS A 72 15.81 3.10 4.54
C LYS A 72 16.21 3.24 3.07
N LYS A 73 15.34 2.88 2.13
CA LYS A 73 15.64 2.97 0.70
C LYS A 73 15.43 4.39 0.19
N LYS A 74 16.44 4.93 -0.49
CA LYS A 74 16.36 6.26 -1.11
C LYS A 74 15.22 6.31 -2.12
N GLU A 75 15.07 5.26 -2.91
CA GLU A 75 14.02 5.13 -3.93
C GLU A 75 12.63 5.30 -3.33
N PHE A 76 12.41 4.74 -2.14
CA PHE A 76 11.14 4.89 -1.45
C PHE A 76 10.92 6.31 -0.94
N SER A 77 11.95 6.91 -0.38
CA SER A 77 11.93 8.31 0.06
C SER A 77 11.61 9.26 -1.10
N ASP A 78 12.23 9.03 -2.26
CA ASP A 78 11.97 9.81 -3.47
C ASP A 78 10.51 9.66 -3.92
N TYR A 79 10.00 8.43 -3.89
CA TYR A 79 8.60 8.13 -4.23
C TYR A 79 7.63 8.86 -3.29
N ILE A 80 7.86 8.80 -1.99
CA ILE A 80 7.00 9.47 -0.98
C ILE A 80 6.94 10.96 -1.26
N ARG A 81 8.05 11.60 -1.61
CA ARG A 81 8.04 13.03 -1.96
C ARG A 81 7.18 13.34 -3.17
N LYS A 82 7.14 12.43 -4.14
CA LYS A 82 6.33 12.60 -5.35
C LYS A 82 4.84 12.46 -5.09
N VAL A 83 4.45 11.50 -4.25
CA VAL A 83 3.03 11.18 -4.06
C VAL A 83 2.37 11.94 -2.90
N THR A 84 3.15 12.39 -1.92
CA THR A 84 2.59 13.11 -0.76
C THR A 84 1.71 14.30 -1.16
N PRO A 85 2.10 15.14 -2.14
CA PRO A 85 1.24 16.24 -2.57
C PRO A 85 -0.11 15.80 -3.15
N LEU A 86 -0.24 14.55 -3.58
CA LEU A 86 -1.47 14.01 -4.18
C LEU A 86 -2.42 13.43 -3.14
N ILE A 87 -1.92 13.16 -1.92
CA ILE A 87 -2.68 12.46 -0.88
C ILE A 87 -3.36 13.47 0.03
N ILE A 88 -4.67 13.30 0.23
CA ILE A 88 -5.44 14.12 1.18
C ILE A 88 -5.38 13.49 2.57
N ARG A 89 -5.56 12.18 2.64
CA ARG A 89 -5.66 11.44 3.89
C ARG A 89 -5.23 10.00 3.67
N GLN A 90 -4.70 9.39 4.71
CA GLN A 90 -4.33 7.98 4.69
C GLN A 90 -4.75 7.31 5.99
N LYS A 91 -5.05 6.02 5.89
CA LYS A 91 -5.29 5.18 7.07
C LYS A 91 -4.76 3.79 6.81
N SER A 92 -4.47 3.09 7.91
CA SER A 92 -4.03 1.70 7.85
C SER A 92 -4.74 0.93 8.95
N ILE A 93 -5.24 -0.26 8.60
CA ILE A 93 -5.83 -1.18 9.57
C ILE A 93 -5.19 -2.54 9.43
N ILE A 94 -5.11 -3.25 10.55
CA ILE A 94 -4.61 -4.63 10.60
C ILE A 94 -5.80 -5.56 10.72
N LEU A 95 -5.86 -6.53 9.81
CA LEU A 95 -6.92 -7.53 9.73
C LEU A 95 -6.35 -8.89 10.12
N LYS A 96 -7.17 -9.70 10.77
CA LYS A 96 -6.87 -11.13 11.00
C LYS A 96 -7.87 -11.95 10.22
N SER A 97 -7.37 -13.00 9.57
CA SER A 97 -8.23 -13.89 8.80
C SER A 97 -9.06 -14.79 9.72
N ALA A 98 -10.34 -14.94 9.40
CA ALA A 98 -11.15 -16.00 10.00
C ALA A 98 -10.62 -17.37 9.54
N LYS A 99 -10.89 -18.42 10.33
CA LYS A 99 -10.39 -19.78 10.04
C LYS A 99 -10.82 -20.28 8.66
N PHE A 100 -12.01 -19.86 8.21
CA PHE A 100 -12.57 -20.29 6.94
C PHE A 100 -12.27 -19.34 5.78
N SER A 101 -11.51 -18.28 6.01
CA SER A 101 -11.17 -17.33 4.95
C SER A 101 -10.29 -18.01 3.90
N GLN A 102 -10.55 -17.72 2.62
CA GLN A 102 -9.69 -18.20 1.53
C GLN A 102 -8.29 -17.60 1.61
N ILE A 103 -8.20 -16.35 2.09
CA ILE A 103 -6.92 -15.69 2.34
C ILE A 103 -6.66 -15.76 3.84
N ARG A 104 -5.63 -16.50 4.23
CA ARG A 104 -5.34 -16.72 5.64
C ARG A 104 -3.89 -17.14 5.90
#